data_b3ac257e2a7ebc229a9210d3ca51264c
#
_entry.id   b3ac257e2a7ebc229a9210d3ca51264c
#
_cell.length_a   1.000
_cell.length_b   1.000
_cell.length_c   1.000
_cell.angle_alpha   90.00
_cell.angle_beta   90.00
_cell.angle_gamma   90.00
#
_symmetry.space_group_name_H-M   'P 1'
#
loop_
_entity.id
_entity.type
_entity.pdbx_description
1 polymer ?
#
loop_
_entity_poly.entity_id
_entity_poly.type
_entity_poly.pdbx_seq_one_letter_code
_entity_poly.pdbx_strand_id
1 'polypeptide(L)'
;VDNFIVYQSKGKQLSIMFLAIVMLVIGAFLLFFGITAEESVNWLCLIIGIVSVVFFGYCLFFILKELFVGKEIVVVNKEGFYDRSSALSKKNELIKWEAVESIKIVSVTGQQFVSIYLIDSDVYLKSISGLRKKAVQANLKLGTGHININMQSAKNVSIEELYDVMNEFCLTYSKKA
;
A
#
# COMPACT_ATOMS: atom_id res chain seq x y z
N VAL A 1 -2.90 14.04 -22.29
CA VAL A 1 -3.67 13.33 -21.24
C VAL A 1 -3.65 14.21 -20.01
N ASP A 2 -4.83 14.70 -19.56
CA ASP A 2 -4.86 15.66 -18.44
C ASP A 2 -4.59 14.99 -17.08
N ASN A 3 -4.97 13.73 -16.90
CA ASN A 3 -4.70 12.94 -15.72
C ASN A 3 -4.53 11.46 -16.09
N PHE A 4 -3.56 10.78 -15.45
CA PHE A 4 -3.43 9.34 -15.51
C PHE A 4 -3.74 8.76 -14.13
N ILE A 5 -4.69 7.82 -14.05
CA ILE A 5 -5.20 7.29 -12.78
C ILE A 5 -5.08 5.78 -12.77
N VAL A 6 -4.40 5.26 -11.75
CA VAL A 6 -4.29 3.83 -11.49
C VAL A 6 -5.26 3.44 -10.41
N TYR A 7 -6.15 2.51 -10.72
CA TYR A 7 -7.14 1.98 -9.77
C TYR A 7 -6.69 0.64 -9.18
N GLN A 8 -7.21 0.34 -8.01
CA GLN A 8 -7.01 -0.95 -7.35
C GLN A 8 -7.81 -2.07 -8.06
N SER A 9 -7.19 -3.24 -8.21
CA SER A 9 -7.82 -4.41 -8.81
C SER A 9 -8.82 -5.07 -7.85
N LYS A 10 -10.09 -5.11 -8.26
CA LYS A 10 -11.14 -5.81 -7.51
C LYS A 10 -10.90 -7.31 -7.41
N GLY A 11 -10.32 -7.93 -8.45
CA GLY A 11 -10.01 -9.37 -8.44
C GLY A 11 -8.98 -9.75 -7.39
N LYS A 12 -7.92 -8.94 -7.23
CA LYS A 12 -6.91 -9.16 -6.18
C LYS A 12 -7.49 -8.95 -4.78
N GLN A 13 -8.39 -7.98 -4.61
CA GLN A 13 -9.11 -7.78 -3.34
C GLN A 13 -10.02 -8.96 -3.01
N LEU A 14 -10.72 -9.54 -4.00
CA LEU A 14 -11.55 -10.73 -3.81
C LEU A 14 -10.73 -11.93 -3.33
N SER A 15 -9.52 -12.12 -3.84
CA SER A 15 -8.62 -13.20 -3.37
C SER A 15 -8.23 -13.03 -1.91
N ILE A 16 -7.88 -11.80 -1.50
CA ILE A 16 -7.55 -11.50 -0.09
C ILE A 16 -8.80 -11.64 0.79
N MET A 17 -9.97 -11.22 0.30
CA MET A 17 -11.25 -11.39 0.99
C MET A 17 -11.55 -12.87 1.24
N PHE A 18 -11.37 -13.72 0.24
CA PHE A 18 -11.56 -15.16 0.37
C PHE A 18 -10.65 -15.74 1.46
N LEU A 19 -9.36 -15.37 1.46
CA LEU A 19 -8.42 -15.80 2.49
C LEU A 19 -8.84 -15.34 3.89
N ALA A 20 -9.30 -14.09 4.03
CA ALA A 20 -9.80 -13.56 5.30
C ALA A 20 -11.03 -14.32 5.81
N ILE A 21 -11.95 -14.71 4.92
CA ILE A 21 -13.12 -15.54 5.27
C ILE A 21 -12.68 -16.92 5.75
N VAL A 22 -11.73 -17.58 5.06
CA VAL A 22 -11.21 -18.88 5.48
C VAL A 22 -10.59 -18.80 6.88
N MET A 23 -9.77 -17.78 7.14
CA MET A 23 -9.14 -17.57 8.45
C MET A 23 -10.17 -17.25 9.55
N LEU A 24 -11.26 -16.55 9.21
CA LEU A 24 -12.35 -16.27 10.13
C LEU A 24 -13.12 -17.55 10.50
N VAL A 25 -13.36 -18.43 9.53
CA VAL A 25 -14.00 -19.74 9.77
C VAL A 25 -13.12 -20.61 10.66
N ILE A 26 -11.79 -20.66 10.40
CA ILE A 26 -10.84 -21.39 11.26
C ILE A 26 -10.85 -20.82 12.68
N GLY A 27 -10.86 -19.49 12.83
CA GLY A 27 -10.94 -18.83 14.13
C GLY A 27 -12.22 -19.18 14.89
N ALA A 28 -13.38 -19.19 14.21
CA ALA A 28 -14.66 -19.60 14.80
C ALA A 28 -14.66 -21.08 15.22
N PHE A 29 -14.04 -21.94 14.41
CA PHE A 29 -13.88 -23.38 14.76
C PHE A 29 -12.99 -23.55 16.01
N LEU A 30 -11.89 -22.81 16.11
CA LEU A 30 -11.03 -22.85 17.31
C LEU A 30 -11.77 -22.35 18.56
N LEU A 31 -12.62 -21.32 18.43
CA LEU A 31 -13.49 -20.86 19.52
C LEU A 31 -14.42 -21.97 19.98
N PHE A 32 -15.14 -22.57 19.03
CA PHE A 32 -16.08 -23.67 19.32
C PHE A 32 -15.35 -24.82 20.02
N PHE A 33 -14.22 -25.26 19.49
CA PHE A 33 -13.42 -26.34 20.07
C PHE A 33 -12.89 -25.98 21.47
N GLY A 34 -12.44 -24.74 21.65
CA GLY A 34 -11.93 -24.26 22.94
C GLY A 34 -12.99 -24.28 24.06
N ILE A 35 -14.26 -24.08 23.73
CA ILE A 35 -15.39 -24.08 24.68
C ILE A 35 -15.90 -25.50 24.95
N THR A 36 -15.92 -26.37 23.91
CA THR A 36 -16.57 -27.70 23.96
C THR A 36 -15.63 -28.83 24.29
N ALA A 37 -14.38 -28.57 24.66
CA ALA A 37 -13.42 -29.59 25.06
C ALA A 37 -13.92 -30.36 26.31
N GLU A 38 -13.97 -31.71 26.23
CA GLU A 38 -14.68 -32.59 27.16
C GLU A 38 -14.18 -32.56 28.60
N GLU A 39 -12.88 -32.30 28.84
CA GLU A 39 -12.30 -32.37 30.20
C GLU A 39 -12.08 -30.98 30.85
N SER A 40 -11.81 -29.96 30.06
CA SER A 40 -11.63 -28.56 30.52
C SER A 40 -11.57 -27.58 29.35
N VAL A 41 -11.90 -26.31 29.59
CA VAL A 41 -11.78 -25.25 28.59
C VAL A 41 -10.35 -25.18 28.05
N ASN A 42 -10.18 -25.33 26.74
CA ASN A 42 -8.87 -25.19 26.14
C ASN A 42 -8.58 -23.69 25.90
N TRP A 43 -7.97 -23.06 26.90
CA TRP A 43 -7.69 -21.63 26.92
C TRP A 43 -6.84 -21.16 25.73
N LEU A 44 -5.91 -22.00 25.25
CA LEU A 44 -5.07 -21.66 24.11
C LEU A 44 -5.91 -21.52 22.83
N CYS A 45 -6.76 -22.52 22.55
CA CYS A 45 -7.67 -22.48 21.39
C CYS A 45 -8.66 -21.32 21.50
N LEU A 46 -9.18 -21.04 22.69
CA LEU A 46 -10.10 -19.94 22.95
C LEU A 46 -9.46 -18.58 22.65
N ILE A 47 -8.27 -18.32 23.18
CA ILE A 47 -7.56 -17.04 22.97
C ILE A 47 -7.20 -16.85 21.50
N ILE A 48 -6.63 -17.88 20.85
CA ILE A 48 -6.28 -17.82 19.43
C ILE A 48 -7.54 -17.61 18.57
N GLY A 49 -8.63 -18.28 18.89
CA GLY A 49 -9.91 -18.14 18.20
C GLY A 49 -10.47 -16.73 18.31
N ILE A 50 -10.49 -16.13 19.53
CA ILE A 50 -10.94 -14.74 19.74
C ILE A 50 -10.09 -13.77 18.91
N VAL A 51 -8.77 -13.87 19.04
CA VAL A 51 -7.84 -12.98 18.31
C VAL A 51 -8.05 -13.12 16.79
N SER A 52 -8.17 -14.34 16.28
CA SER A 52 -8.44 -14.61 14.86
C SER A 52 -9.74 -13.97 14.38
N VAL A 53 -10.84 -14.21 15.09
CA VAL A 53 -12.16 -13.69 14.68
C VAL A 53 -12.17 -12.17 14.69
N VAL A 54 -11.63 -11.54 15.73
CA VAL A 54 -11.57 -10.07 15.82
C VAL A 54 -10.69 -9.49 14.71
N PHE A 55 -9.49 -10.04 14.53
CA PHE A 55 -8.52 -9.52 13.55
C PHE A 55 -9.01 -9.71 12.10
N PHE A 56 -9.40 -10.93 11.73
CA PHE A 56 -9.85 -11.20 10.36
C PHE A 56 -11.23 -10.62 10.07
N GLY A 57 -12.10 -10.50 11.06
CA GLY A 57 -13.37 -9.78 10.95
C GLY A 57 -13.16 -8.29 10.63
N TYR A 58 -12.22 -7.66 11.33
CA TYR A 58 -11.82 -6.29 11.06
C TYR A 58 -11.20 -6.13 9.66
N CYS A 59 -10.29 -7.03 9.26
CA CYS A 59 -9.72 -7.05 7.92
C CYS A 59 -10.80 -7.18 6.84
N LEU A 60 -11.75 -8.11 7.03
CA LEU A 60 -12.85 -8.32 6.10
C LEU A 60 -13.73 -7.08 5.93
N PHE A 61 -14.06 -6.41 7.04
CA PHE A 61 -14.80 -5.15 7.00
C PHE A 61 -14.10 -4.07 6.17
N PHE A 62 -12.76 -3.92 6.35
CA PHE A 62 -11.97 -2.97 5.57
C PHE A 62 -11.91 -3.32 4.09
N ILE A 63 -11.71 -4.60 3.75
CA ILE A 63 -11.66 -5.07 2.37
C ILE A 63 -13.00 -4.81 1.67
N LEU A 64 -14.10 -5.12 2.32
CA LEU A 64 -15.45 -4.85 1.80
C LEU A 64 -15.66 -3.36 1.53
N LYS A 65 -15.29 -2.51 2.49
CA LYS A 65 -15.40 -1.05 2.31
C LYS A 65 -14.61 -0.57 1.09
N GLU A 66 -13.36 -1.02 0.93
CA GLU A 66 -12.52 -0.61 -0.22
C GLU A 66 -13.05 -1.17 -1.56
N LEU A 67 -13.64 -2.36 -1.55
CA LEU A 67 -14.21 -2.98 -2.75
C LEU A 67 -15.39 -2.17 -3.34
N PHE A 68 -16.22 -1.58 -2.47
CA PHE A 68 -17.37 -0.78 -2.88
C PHE A 68 -17.00 0.63 -3.30
N VAL A 69 -16.00 1.24 -2.67
CA VAL A 69 -15.63 2.65 -2.92
C VAL A 69 -14.77 2.81 -4.18
N GLY A 70 -14.03 1.76 -4.58
CA GLY A 70 -13.03 1.85 -5.65
C GLY A 70 -11.88 2.76 -5.24
N LYS A 71 -10.66 2.23 -5.09
CA LYS A 71 -9.52 2.99 -4.60
C LYS A 71 -8.60 3.38 -5.75
N GLU A 72 -8.40 4.68 -5.92
CA GLU A 72 -7.28 5.21 -6.69
C GLU A 72 -6.00 4.98 -5.90
N ILE A 73 -5.02 4.32 -6.50
CA ILE A 73 -3.72 4.07 -5.85
C ILE A 73 -2.64 5.02 -6.29
N VAL A 74 -2.72 5.54 -7.52
CA VAL A 74 -1.84 6.59 -8.03
C VAL A 74 -2.66 7.53 -8.90
N VAL A 75 -2.45 8.82 -8.75
CA VAL A 75 -2.98 9.85 -9.65
C VAL A 75 -1.82 10.71 -10.11
N VAL A 76 -1.59 10.76 -11.41
CA VAL A 76 -0.54 11.56 -12.06
C VAL A 76 -1.20 12.69 -12.85
N ASN A 77 -0.74 13.92 -12.68
CA ASN A 77 -1.22 15.10 -13.41
C ASN A 77 -0.08 16.08 -13.73
N LYS A 78 -0.41 17.21 -14.35
CA LYS A 78 0.56 18.25 -14.76
C LYS A 78 1.33 18.89 -13.59
N GLU A 79 0.74 18.91 -12.41
CA GLU A 79 1.34 19.53 -11.21
C GLU A 79 2.27 18.57 -10.44
N GLY A 80 2.00 17.25 -10.55
CA GLY A 80 2.70 16.24 -9.79
C GLY A 80 1.93 14.93 -9.72
N PHE A 81 2.11 14.20 -8.63
CA PHE A 81 1.40 12.95 -8.42
C PHE A 81 0.96 12.78 -6.97
N TYR A 82 -0.07 11.95 -6.77
CA TYR A 82 -0.53 11.47 -5.48
C TYR A 82 -0.24 9.98 -5.36
N ASP A 83 0.49 9.60 -4.32
CA ASP A 83 0.66 8.19 -3.96
C ASP A 83 -0.33 7.81 -2.85
N ARG A 84 -1.17 6.80 -3.13
CA ARG A 84 -2.13 6.21 -2.21
C ARG A 84 -1.93 4.69 -2.12
N SER A 85 -0.82 4.18 -2.65
CA SER A 85 -0.50 2.76 -2.71
C SER A 85 -0.13 2.17 -1.35
N SER A 86 0.39 2.98 -0.44
CA SER A 86 0.84 2.59 0.88
C SER A 86 -0.12 3.08 1.98
N ALA A 87 -0.23 2.29 3.07
CA ALA A 87 -0.97 2.70 4.26
C ALA A 87 -0.34 3.92 4.98
N LEU A 88 0.94 4.19 4.73
CA LEU A 88 1.68 5.32 5.30
C LEU A 88 1.65 6.56 4.40
N SER A 89 1.12 6.45 3.18
CA SER A 89 0.95 7.58 2.26
C SER A 89 -0.20 8.49 2.72
N LYS A 90 -0.02 9.79 2.62
CA LYS A 90 -1.12 10.74 2.85
C LYS A 90 -1.95 10.85 1.58
N LYS A 91 -3.24 10.50 1.66
CA LYS A 91 -4.15 10.44 0.50
C LYS A 91 -4.21 11.71 -0.37
N ASN A 92 -4.00 12.87 0.24
CA ASN A 92 -4.14 14.18 -0.40
C ASN A 92 -2.81 14.95 -0.47
N GLU A 93 -1.67 14.27 -0.37
CA GLU A 93 -0.36 14.89 -0.52
C GLU A 93 0.07 14.88 -1.96
N LEU A 94 0.08 16.06 -2.57
CA LEU A 94 0.63 16.26 -3.91
C LEU A 94 2.15 16.34 -3.83
N ILE A 95 2.83 15.46 -4.52
CA ILE A 95 4.28 15.54 -4.74
C ILE A 95 4.48 16.22 -6.09
N LYS A 96 4.99 17.44 -6.06
CA LYS A 96 5.22 18.24 -7.27
C LYS A 96 6.40 17.70 -8.07
N TRP A 97 6.33 17.82 -9.40
CA TRP A 97 7.42 17.39 -10.29
C TRP A 97 8.74 18.15 -10.03
N GLU A 98 8.66 19.40 -9.61
CA GLU A 98 9.84 20.21 -9.27
C GLU A 98 10.64 19.63 -8.08
N ALA A 99 10.01 18.86 -7.20
CA ALA A 99 10.66 18.21 -6.08
C ALA A 99 11.30 16.85 -6.44
N VAL A 100 11.02 16.32 -7.66
CA VAL A 100 11.50 15.01 -8.09
C VAL A 100 12.89 15.14 -8.73
N GLU A 101 13.87 14.43 -8.17
CA GLU A 101 15.22 14.31 -8.73
C GLU A 101 15.28 13.23 -9.81
N SER A 102 14.78 12.04 -9.49
CA SER A 102 14.75 10.90 -10.42
C SER A 102 13.67 9.89 -10.05
N ILE A 103 13.24 9.12 -11.06
CA ILE A 103 12.31 8.02 -10.92
C ILE A 103 13.01 6.77 -11.44
N LYS A 104 12.89 5.64 -10.72
CA LYS A 104 13.52 4.37 -11.09
C LYS A 104 12.63 3.20 -10.74
N ILE A 105 12.72 2.11 -11.49
CA ILE A 105 12.19 0.82 -11.05
C ILE A 105 13.27 0.14 -10.20
N VAL A 106 12.95 -0.17 -8.95
CA VAL A 106 13.86 -0.81 -8.00
C VAL A 106 13.22 -2.11 -7.50
N SER A 107 14.03 -3.17 -7.43
CA SER A 107 13.61 -4.46 -6.87
C SER A 107 14.22 -4.67 -5.48
N VAL A 108 13.37 -4.98 -4.51
CA VAL A 108 13.76 -5.34 -3.14
C VAL A 108 13.14 -6.68 -2.80
N THR A 109 13.95 -7.67 -2.47
CA THR A 109 13.51 -9.04 -2.14
C THR A 109 12.54 -9.66 -3.16
N GLY A 110 12.76 -9.39 -4.46
CA GLY A 110 11.90 -9.89 -5.55
C GLY A 110 10.62 -9.09 -5.81
N GLN A 111 10.37 -8.04 -5.03
CA GLN A 111 9.25 -7.12 -5.25
C GLN A 111 9.73 -5.84 -5.93
N GLN A 112 9.05 -5.43 -7.00
CA GLN A 112 9.38 -4.21 -7.74
C GLN A 112 8.53 -3.03 -7.27
N PHE A 113 9.15 -1.84 -7.28
CA PHE A 113 8.55 -0.56 -6.93
C PHE A 113 8.93 0.51 -7.95
N VAL A 114 8.02 1.44 -8.23
CA VAL A 114 8.41 2.73 -8.79
C VAL A 114 8.93 3.59 -7.64
N SER A 115 10.24 3.79 -7.63
CA SER A 115 10.98 4.51 -6.59
C SER A 115 11.25 5.93 -7.01
N ILE A 116 10.79 6.89 -6.22
CA ILE A 116 10.94 8.32 -6.47
C ILE A 116 11.96 8.91 -5.50
N TYR A 117 12.99 9.53 -6.06
CA TYR A 117 14.03 10.26 -5.33
C TYR A 117 13.69 11.74 -5.38
N LEU A 118 13.77 12.41 -4.22
CA LEU A 118 13.48 13.84 -4.08
C LEU A 118 14.77 14.64 -3.97
N ILE A 119 14.78 15.85 -4.54
CA ILE A 119 15.93 16.75 -4.56
C ILE A 119 16.36 17.09 -3.13
N ASP A 120 15.41 17.52 -2.29
CA ASP A 120 15.66 17.95 -0.92
C ASP A 120 15.25 16.89 0.10
N SER A 121 16.08 15.85 0.26
CA SER A 121 15.84 14.75 1.21
C SER A 121 15.59 15.24 2.63
N ASP A 122 16.40 16.19 3.11
CA ASP A 122 16.31 16.70 4.48
C ASP A 122 15.04 17.51 4.72
N VAL A 123 14.63 18.32 3.76
CA VAL A 123 13.37 19.08 3.83
C VAL A 123 12.18 18.12 3.90
N TYR A 124 12.18 17.11 3.03
CA TYR A 124 11.11 16.10 3.05
C TYR A 124 11.08 15.31 4.37
N LEU A 125 12.23 14.86 4.87
CA LEU A 125 12.30 14.13 6.14
C LEU A 125 11.92 14.98 7.36
N LYS A 126 12.06 16.30 7.30
CA LYS A 126 11.58 17.23 8.34
C LYS A 126 10.07 17.47 8.26
N SER A 127 9.47 17.37 7.07
CA SER A 127 8.02 17.57 6.85
C SER A 127 7.18 16.37 7.29
N ILE A 128 7.79 15.21 7.51
CA ILE A 128 7.12 13.97 7.93
C ILE A 128 7.57 13.54 9.33
N SER A 129 6.73 12.78 10.03
CA SER A 129 6.99 12.33 11.40
C SER A 129 6.57 10.88 11.65
N GLY A 130 6.86 10.38 12.85
CA GLY A 130 6.41 9.08 13.34
C GLY A 130 6.86 7.90 12.49
N LEU A 131 5.96 6.94 12.29
CA LEU A 131 6.23 5.72 11.53
C LEU A 131 6.60 5.99 10.06
N ARG A 132 5.99 7.02 9.45
CA ARG A 132 6.29 7.40 8.07
C ARG A 132 7.75 7.80 7.89
N LYS A 133 8.27 8.63 8.80
CA LYS A 133 9.68 9.04 8.77
C LYS A 133 10.62 7.84 8.89
N LYS A 134 10.33 6.93 9.82
CA LYS A 134 11.11 5.70 10.00
C LYS A 134 11.09 4.82 8.74
N ALA A 135 9.92 4.69 8.10
CA ALA A 135 9.79 3.92 6.86
C ALA A 135 10.59 4.53 5.71
N VAL A 136 10.52 5.86 5.51
CA VAL A 136 11.31 6.54 4.49
C VAL A 136 12.82 6.39 4.75
N GLN A 137 13.26 6.52 6.00
CA GLN A 137 14.66 6.31 6.36
C GLN A 137 15.12 4.86 6.12
N ALA A 138 14.25 3.88 6.37
CA ALA A 138 14.53 2.47 6.05
C ALA A 138 14.62 2.25 4.54
N ASN A 139 13.73 2.84 3.75
CA ASN A 139 13.76 2.79 2.29
C ASN A 139 15.08 3.31 1.74
N LEU A 140 15.52 4.50 2.20
CA LEU A 140 16.79 5.08 1.78
C LEU A 140 18.00 4.21 2.13
N LYS A 141 17.99 3.55 3.31
CA LYS A 141 19.04 2.58 3.70
C LYS A 141 19.04 1.32 2.82
N LEU A 142 17.89 0.93 2.28
CA LEU A 142 17.78 -0.18 1.33
C LEU A 142 18.15 0.22 -0.12
N GLY A 143 18.55 1.48 -0.35
CA GLY A 143 18.90 1.99 -1.67
C GLY A 143 17.68 2.31 -2.55
N THR A 144 16.48 2.35 -1.97
CA THR A 144 15.27 2.79 -2.67
C THR A 144 15.01 4.28 -2.46
N GLY A 145 14.04 4.85 -3.22
CA GLY A 145 13.70 6.27 -3.10
C GLY A 145 12.94 6.64 -1.82
N HIS A 146 12.66 7.92 -1.68
CA HIS A 146 11.86 8.47 -0.57
C HIS A 146 10.41 7.98 -0.60
N ILE A 147 9.89 7.77 -1.82
CA ILE A 147 8.53 7.28 -2.07
C ILE A 147 8.65 6.04 -2.94
N ASN A 148 8.04 4.94 -2.52
CA ASN A 148 8.05 3.67 -3.24
C ASN A 148 6.60 3.25 -3.53
N ILE A 149 6.20 3.38 -4.79
CA ILE A 149 4.86 3.04 -5.24
C ILE A 149 4.80 1.54 -5.52
N ASN A 150 3.91 0.86 -4.82
CA ASN A 150 3.65 -0.56 -5.00
C ASN A 150 2.49 -0.78 -5.98
N MET A 151 2.76 -1.53 -7.06
CA MET A 151 1.78 -1.81 -8.12
C MET A 151 1.15 -3.21 -8.01
N GLN A 152 1.43 -3.98 -6.95
CA GLN A 152 0.89 -5.34 -6.81
C GLN A 152 -0.65 -5.40 -6.82
N SER A 153 -1.31 -4.38 -6.30
CA SER A 153 -2.78 -4.30 -6.30
C SER A 153 -3.36 -3.52 -7.49
N ALA A 154 -2.54 -3.04 -8.41
CA ALA A 154 -3.00 -2.24 -9.55
C ALA A 154 -3.88 -3.06 -10.51
N LYS A 155 -4.85 -2.36 -11.13
CA LYS A 155 -5.74 -2.91 -12.15
C LYS A 155 -5.23 -2.54 -13.53
N ASN A 156 -4.84 -3.56 -14.32
CA ASN A 156 -4.53 -3.44 -15.76
C ASN A 156 -3.45 -2.39 -16.11
N VAL A 157 -2.61 -2.01 -15.16
CA VAL A 157 -1.47 -1.12 -15.36
C VAL A 157 -0.24 -1.82 -14.85
N SER A 158 0.81 -1.92 -15.68
CA SER A 158 2.09 -2.50 -15.28
C SER A 158 2.96 -1.49 -14.54
N ILE A 159 4.04 -1.96 -13.92
CA ILE A 159 4.98 -1.07 -13.24
C ILE A 159 5.78 -0.24 -14.24
N GLU A 160 6.08 -0.84 -15.41
CA GLU A 160 6.77 -0.20 -16.52
C GLU A 160 5.90 0.92 -17.11
N GLU A 161 4.61 0.66 -17.33
CA GLU A 161 3.67 1.66 -17.84
C GLU A 161 3.55 2.87 -16.89
N LEU A 162 3.43 2.61 -15.58
CA LEU A 162 3.42 3.72 -14.61
C LEU A 162 4.73 4.50 -14.62
N TYR A 163 5.88 3.79 -14.68
CA TYR A 163 7.19 4.41 -14.74
C TYR A 163 7.32 5.31 -15.95
N ASP A 164 6.96 4.82 -17.14
CA ASP A 164 7.04 5.57 -18.40
C ASP A 164 6.18 6.84 -18.35
N VAL A 165 4.94 6.71 -17.90
CA VAL A 165 4.02 7.85 -17.74
C VAL A 165 4.58 8.87 -16.74
N MET A 166 5.01 8.43 -15.57
CA MET A 166 5.55 9.35 -14.55
C MET A 166 6.82 10.05 -15.03
N ASN A 167 7.67 9.35 -15.76
CA ASN A 167 8.91 9.90 -16.31
C ASN A 167 8.62 10.94 -17.40
N GLU A 168 7.67 10.67 -18.30
CA GLU A 168 7.20 11.61 -19.32
C GLU A 168 6.65 12.91 -18.69
N PHE A 169 5.76 12.77 -17.69
CA PHE A 169 5.22 13.92 -16.97
C PHE A 169 6.31 14.69 -16.22
N CYS A 170 7.22 14.00 -15.56
CA CYS A 170 8.34 14.63 -14.87
C CYS A 170 9.22 15.44 -15.83
N LEU A 171 9.59 14.88 -16.99
CA LEU A 171 10.38 15.57 -18.01
C LEU A 171 9.67 16.76 -18.61
N THR A 172 8.34 16.65 -18.81
CA THR A 172 7.54 17.70 -19.45
C THR A 172 7.22 18.85 -18.50
N TYR A 173 6.92 18.56 -17.24
CA TYR A 173 6.34 19.52 -16.30
C TYR A 173 7.27 19.90 -15.15
N SER A 174 8.38 19.18 -14.89
CA SER A 174 9.39 19.70 -13.99
C SER A 174 10.09 20.86 -14.71
N LYS A 175 9.75 22.09 -14.34
CA LYS A 175 10.54 23.26 -14.73
C LYS A 175 11.89 23.12 -14.02
N LYS A 176 12.82 22.41 -14.64
CA LYS A 176 14.23 22.50 -14.26
C LYS A 176 14.68 23.89 -14.69
N ALA A 177 14.75 24.81 -13.70
CA ALA A 177 15.46 26.07 -13.87
C ALA A 177 16.95 25.79 -14.11
#